data_a4ebfd610fb4f754d3e783858fda6a8f
#
_entry.id   a4ebfd610fb4f754d3e783858fda6a8f
#
_cell.length_a   1.000
_cell.length_b   1.000
_cell.length_c   1.000
_cell.angle_alpha   90.00
_cell.angle_beta   90.00
_cell.angle_gamma   90.00
#
_symmetry.space_group_name_H-M   'P 1'
#
loop_
_entity.id
_entity.type
_entity.pdbx_description
1 polymer ?
#
loop_
_entity_poly.entity_id
_entity_poly.type
_entity_poly.pdbx_seq_one_letter_code
_entity_poly.pdbx_strand_id
1 'polypeptide(L)'
;FVTAMLIETDPIYMVQNIQKAAKIRREHIDWLCRGEFKKFSCEYGLHEEPYFQQLIMNPFDPFDKKCLLRFLYKRPYDPGILPPPPGDMGAGYDALTLLGKAMAESDWFKGEILQLAMEQAYPNNRDVDDPPAIATWGHTTEEHAPIASLFNGSVTMDRSNLSEAFDLIIDSFRRGGGGTVVTLRFVHKAKGLLAPAHWPDNVVIDFDGPNVESSHQGYKKVVEALDDAGIAFTRHWGKTNNLDERRVKRDYEQNFADWKWAQAQVMPDPADRRVFANDELVKLGLV
;
A
#
# COMPACT_ATOMS: atom_id res chain seq x y z
N PHE A 1 12.68 19.40 15.43
CA PHE A 1 13.41 18.67 16.48
C PHE A 1 12.40 17.82 17.25
N VAL A 2 12.46 16.50 17.13
CA VAL A 2 11.70 15.61 17.99
C VAL A 2 12.62 15.19 19.12
N THR A 3 12.44 15.74 20.29
CA THR A 3 13.24 15.40 21.49
C THR A 3 12.58 14.29 22.32
N ALA A 4 11.26 14.15 22.18
CA ALA A 4 10.47 13.07 22.79
C ALA A 4 9.20 12.85 21.99
N MET A 5 8.69 11.62 22.00
CA MET A 5 7.42 11.27 21.39
C MET A 5 6.57 10.52 22.42
N LEU A 6 5.37 11.03 22.68
CA LEU A 6 4.36 10.31 23.45
C LEU A 6 3.42 9.64 22.46
N ILE A 7 3.38 8.32 22.49
CA ILE A 7 2.49 7.52 21.63
C ILE A 7 1.43 6.89 22.53
N GLU A 8 0.18 7.26 22.29
CA GLU A 8 -0.95 6.56 22.88
C GLU A 8 -1.16 5.25 22.10
N THR A 9 -1.13 4.12 22.80
CA THR A 9 -1.31 2.81 22.20
C THR A 9 -2.63 2.20 22.64
N ASP A 10 -3.24 1.41 21.78
CA ASP A 10 -4.34 0.54 22.17
C ASP A 10 -3.87 -0.45 23.27
N PRO A 11 -4.77 -0.96 24.12
CA PRO A 11 -4.47 -2.12 24.96
C PRO A 11 -3.93 -3.27 24.10
N ILE A 12 -3.05 -4.09 24.69
CA ILE A 12 -2.52 -5.26 23.99
C ILE A 12 -3.68 -6.16 23.55
N TYR A 13 -3.65 -6.57 22.29
CA TYR A 13 -4.61 -7.49 21.71
C TYR A 13 -3.87 -8.53 20.84
N MET A 14 -4.55 -9.62 20.53
CA MET A 14 -4.05 -10.61 19.58
C MET A 14 -4.60 -10.33 18.18
N VAL A 15 -3.88 -10.78 17.17
CA VAL A 15 -4.29 -10.71 15.77
C VAL A 15 -4.50 -12.11 15.23
N GLN A 16 -5.68 -12.38 14.71
CA GLN A 16 -5.95 -13.54 13.87
C GLN A 16 -5.79 -13.14 12.42
N ASN A 17 -4.95 -13.86 11.67
CA ASN A 17 -4.70 -13.64 10.25
C ASN A 17 -5.39 -14.75 9.45
N ILE A 18 -6.32 -14.34 8.58
CA ILE A 18 -6.98 -15.26 7.65
C ILE A 18 -6.62 -14.84 6.23
N GLN A 19 -6.10 -15.77 5.44
CA GLN A 19 -5.75 -15.54 4.04
C GLN A 19 -6.58 -16.47 3.15
N LYS A 20 -7.02 -15.94 2.01
CA LYS A 20 -7.76 -16.66 0.98
C LYS A 20 -7.15 -16.39 -0.38
N ALA A 21 -6.90 -17.45 -1.15
CA ALA A 21 -6.50 -17.35 -2.54
C ALA A 21 -7.75 -17.54 -3.43
N ALA A 22 -8.38 -16.46 -3.84
CA ALA A 22 -9.68 -16.50 -4.53
C ALA A 22 -9.74 -15.52 -5.70
N LYS A 23 -10.62 -15.80 -6.65
CA LYS A 23 -10.98 -14.84 -7.70
C LYS A 23 -11.88 -13.75 -7.12
N ILE A 24 -11.66 -12.54 -7.60
CA ILE A 24 -12.58 -11.42 -7.35
C ILE A 24 -13.39 -11.14 -8.60
N ARG A 25 -14.47 -10.37 -8.44
CA ARG A 25 -15.32 -9.87 -9.52
C ARG A 25 -15.36 -8.35 -9.49
N ARG A 26 -15.77 -7.73 -10.58
CA ARG A 26 -15.89 -6.26 -10.64
C ARG A 26 -16.76 -5.70 -9.52
N GLU A 27 -17.87 -6.35 -9.22
CA GLU A 27 -18.77 -5.94 -8.14
C GLU A 27 -18.10 -5.90 -6.75
N HIS A 28 -17.06 -6.71 -6.53
CA HIS A 28 -16.28 -6.68 -5.28
C HIS A 28 -15.52 -5.37 -5.13
N ILE A 29 -14.97 -4.82 -6.22
CA ILE A 29 -14.34 -3.49 -6.22
C ILE A 29 -15.39 -2.42 -5.87
N ASP A 30 -16.60 -2.54 -6.40
CA ASP A 30 -17.69 -1.61 -6.10
C ASP A 30 -18.15 -1.70 -4.64
N TRP A 31 -18.18 -2.91 -4.04
CA TRP A 31 -18.45 -3.08 -2.61
C TRP A 31 -17.37 -2.42 -1.75
N LEU A 32 -16.11 -2.64 -2.09
CA LEU A 32 -14.98 -2.04 -1.38
C LEU A 32 -14.99 -0.51 -1.51
N CYS A 33 -15.33 0.01 -2.69
CA CYS A 33 -15.54 1.43 -2.93
C CYS A 33 -16.61 2.02 -2.00
N ARG A 34 -17.72 1.33 -1.78
CA ARG A 34 -18.79 1.74 -0.86
C ARG A 34 -18.53 1.44 0.61
N GLY A 35 -17.44 0.72 0.95
CA GLY A 35 -17.12 0.30 2.31
C GLY A 35 -17.95 -0.87 2.82
N GLU A 36 -18.50 -1.68 1.92
CA GLU A 36 -19.27 -2.89 2.25
C GLU A 36 -18.32 -4.05 2.62
N PHE A 37 -17.35 -3.81 3.54
CA PHE A 37 -16.28 -4.74 3.89
C PHE A 37 -16.80 -6.06 4.45
N LYS A 38 -17.82 -5.99 5.29
CA LYS A 38 -18.47 -7.19 5.83
C LYS A 38 -19.12 -8.03 4.73
N LYS A 39 -19.77 -7.39 3.75
CA LYS A 39 -20.36 -8.08 2.60
C LYS A 39 -19.29 -8.79 1.77
N PHE A 40 -18.16 -8.09 1.54
CA PHE A 40 -17.03 -8.67 0.83
C PHE A 40 -16.44 -9.87 1.57
N SER A 41 -16.20 -9.78 2.88
CA SER A 41 -15.66 -10.91 3.66
C SER A 41 -16.62 -12.10 3.73
N CYS A 42 -17.93 -11.87 3.77
CA CYS A 42 -18.93 -12.92 3.76
C CYS A 42 -18.89 -13.81 2.49
N GLU A 43 -18.51 -13.28 1.33
CA GLU A 43 -18.32 -14.05 0.09
C GLU A 43 -17.26 -15.16 0.25
N TYR A 44 -16.34 -14.99 1.19
CA TYR A 44 -15.26 -15.94 1.48
C TYR A 44 -15.50 -16.73 2.77
N GLY A 45 -16.75 -16.75 3.26
CA GLY A 45 -17.14 -17.51 4.46
C GLY A 45 -16.79 -16.84 5.78
N LEU A 46 -16.45 -15.53 5.77
CA LEU A 46 -16.06 -14.79 6.97
C LEU A 46 -17.20 -13.86 7.38
N HIS A 47 -17.90 -14.20 8.46
CA HIS A 47 -19.14 -13.52 8.88
C HIS A 47 -18.91 -12.33 9.81
N GLU A 48 -17.69 -12.12 10.27
CA GLU A 48 -17.27 -10.99 11.07
C GLU A 48 -16.61 -9.94 10.17
N GLU A 49 -16.78 -8.66 10.48
CA GLU A 49 -16.07 -7.58 9.78
C GLU A 49 -14.61 -7.53 10.22
N PRO A 50 -13.64 -7.62 9.31
CA PRO A 50 -12.23 -7.53 9.66
C PRO A 50 -11.88 -6.07 10.04
N TYR A 51 -10.99 -5.90 11.02
CA TYR A 51 -10.46 -4.57 11.33
C TYR A 51 -9.44 -4.08 10.31
N PHE A 52 -8.84 -5.00 9.56
CA PHE A 52 -7.95 -4.71 8.45
C PHE A 52 -8.18 -5.68 7.30
N GLN A 53 -8.19 -5.16 6.10
CA GLN A 53 -8.38 -5.93 4.88
C GLN A 53 -7.40 -5.49 3.81
N GLN A 54 -6.80 -6.46 3.15
CA GLN A 54 -5.85 -6.26 2.07
C GLN A 54 -6.18 -7.19 0.91
N LEU A 55 -6.06 -6.64 -0.30
CA LEU A 55 -6.25 -7.37 -1.54
C LEU A 55 -4.98 -7.20 -2.38
N ILE A 56 -4.31 -8.28 -2.73
CA ILE A 56 -3.12 -8.28 -3.60
C ILE A 56 -3.49 -8.98 -4.89
N MET A 57 -3.24 -8.34 -6.03
CA MET A 57 -3.69 -8.84 -7.32
C MET A 57 -2.67 -8.66 -8.43
N ASN A 58 -2.84 -9.48 -9.44
CA ASN A 58 -2.19 -9.35 -10.73
C ASN A 58 -2.96 -8.32 -11.58
N PRO A 59 -2.39 -7.15 -11.90
CA PRO A 59 -3.11 -6.10 -12.62
C PRO A 59 -3.37 -6.41 -14.10
N PHE A 60 -2.72 -7.41 -14.69
CA PHE A 60 -2.96 -7.80 -16.07
C PHE A 60 -4.28 -8.58 -16.22
N ASP A 61 -4.60 -9.42 -15.23
CA ASP A 61 -5.79 -10.30 -15.24
C ASP A 61 -6.47 -10.30 -13.86
N PRO A 62 -6.95 -9.15 -13.34
CA PRO A 62 -7.38 -9.03 -11.95
C PRO A 62 -8.61 -9.87 -11.61
N PHE A 63 -9.43 -10.25 -12.60
CA PHE A 63 -10.65 -11.02 -12.40
C PHE A 63 -10.53 -12.48 -12.82
N ASP A 64 -9.56 -12.80 -13.68
CA ASP A 64 -9.38 -14.17 -14.21
C ASP A 64 -8.38 -14.98 -13.38
N LYS A 65 -7.45 -14.32 -12.73
CA LYS A 65 -6.46 -14.94 -11.84
C LYS A 65 -6.88 -14.85 -10.36
N LYS A 66 -6.33 -15.73 -9.53
CA LYS A 66 -6.53 -15.65 -8.08
C LYS A 66 -5.78 -14.46 -7.51
N CYS A 67 -6.47 -13.71 -6.66
CA CYS A 67 -5.90 -12.69 -5.78
C CYS A 67 -5.58 -13.29 -4.42
N LEU A 68 -4.65 -12.69 -3.69
CA LEU A 68 -4.47 -12.97 -2.29
C LEU A 68 -5.29 -11.97 -1.48
N LEU A 69 -6.24 -12.48 -0.72
CA LEU A 69 -7.08 -11.73 0.21
C LEU A 69 -6.56 -11.96 1.63
N ARG A 70 -6.33 -10.89 2.36
CA ARG A 70 -5.90 -10.95 3.75
C ARG A 70 -6.88 -10.23 4.64
N PHE A 71 -7.34 -10.90 5.69
CA PHE A 71 -8.28 -10.39 6.67
C PHE A 71 -7.66 -10.52 8.06
N LEU A 72 -7.57 -9.41 8.78
CA LEU A 72 -7.06 -9.42 10.15
C LEU A 72 -8.20 -9.10 11.11
N TYR A 73 -8.27 -9.86 12.21
CA TYR A 73 -9.24 -9.69 13.28
C TYR A 73 -8.52 -9.42 14.59
N LYS A 74 -8.97 -8.42 15.34
CA LYS A 74 -8.54 -8.22 16.73
C LYS A 74 -9.21 -9.27 17.60
N ARG A 75 -8.43 -9.89 18.49
CA ARG A 75 -8.89 -10.89 19.46
C ARG A 75 -8.46 -10.47 20.86
N PRO A 76 -9.20 -10.88 21.91
CA PRO A 76 -8.78 -10.63 23.29
C PRO A 76 -7.36 -11.15 23.53
N TYR A 77 -6.61 -10.40 24.33
CA TYR A 77 -5.27 -10.80 24.73
C TYR A 77 -5.32 -12.02 25.63
N ASP A 78 -4.51 -13.04 25.34
CA ASP A 78 -4.28 -14.21 26.16
C ASP A 78 -2.78 -14.33 26.49
N PRO A 79 -2.35 -14.09 27.73
CA PRO A 79 -0.95 -14.18 28.12
C PRO A 79 -0.38 -15.60 28.07
N GLY A 80 -1.23 -16.62 28.00
CA GLY A 80 -0.83 -18.03 27.87
C GLY A 80 -0.37 -18.41 26.45
N ILE A 81 -0.65 -17.59 25.46
CA ILE A 81 -0.28 -17.86 24.06
C ILE A 81 1.04 -17.15 23.75
N LEU A 82 2.08 -17.94 23.48
CA LEU A 82 3.38 -17.42 23.07
C LEU A 82 3.31 -16.88 21.63
N PRO A 83 4.09 -15.84 21.30
CA PRO A 83 4.21 -15.40 19.92
C PRO A 83 4.74 -16.55 19.05
N PRO A 84 4.26 -16.68 17.80
CA PRO A 84 4.80 -17.67 16.87
C PRO A 84 6.29 -17.39 16.61
N PRO A 85 7.09 -18.40 16.29
CA PRO A 85 8.45 -18.18 15.86
C PRO A 85 8.46 -17.34 14.59
N PRO A 86 9.51 -16.52 14.36
CA PRO A 86 9.65 -15.77 13.11
C PRO A 86 9.55 -16.71 11.92
N GLY A 87 8.71 -16.38 10.96
CA GLY A 87 8.61 -17.14 9.70
C GLY A 87 9.69 -16.72 8.71
N ASP A 88 10.14 -17.57 7.80
CA ASP A 88 11.05 -17.21 6.71
C ASP A 88 10.27 -16.60 5.52
N MET A 89 10.17 -15.28 5.47
CA MET A 89 9.52 -14.55 4.38
C MET A 89 10.49 -14.16 3.24
N GLY A 90 11.79 -14.27 3.48
CA GLY A 90 12.82 -13.71 2.59
C GLY A 90 12.91 -14.39 1.22
N ALA A 91 12.90 -15.71 1.21
CA ALA A 91 13.04 -16.49 -0.04
C ALA A 91 11.91 -16.20 -1.05
N GLY A 92 10.68 -15.92 -0.58
CA GLY A 92 9.56 -15.56 -1.45
C GLY A 92 9.75 -14.21 -2.14
N TYR A 93 10.29 -13.22 -1.43
CA TYR A 93 10.59 -11.90 -2.00
C TYR A 93 11.70 -11.95 -3.06
N ASP A 94 12.73 -12.77 -2.84
CA ASP A 94 13.81 -12.95 -3.80
C ASP A 94 13.31 -13.60 -5.09
N ALA A 95 12.46 -14.62 -5.00
CA ALA A 95 11.81 -15.24 -6.14
C ALA A 95 10.94 -14.24 -6.92
N LEU A 96 10.14 -13.43 -6.24
CA LEU A 96 9.33 -12.38 -6.85
C LEU A 96 10.21 -11.36 -7.60
N THR A 97 11.33 -10.96 -6.99
CA THR A 97 12.28 -10.01 -7.58
C THR A 97 12.93 -10.58 -8.85
N LEU A 98 13.39 -11.82 -8.83
CA LEU A 98 14.03 -12.47 -9.98
C LEU A 98 13.05 -12.67 -11.14
N LEU A 99 11.86 -13.18 -10.85
CA LEU A 99 10.80 -13.36 -11.84
C LEU A 99 10.32 -12.02 -12.41
N GLY A 100 10.21 -10.99 -11.57
CA GLY A 100 9.87 -9.65 -12.00
C GLY A 100 10.92 -9.04 -12.95
N LYS A 101 12.21 -9.29 -12.73
CA LYS A 101 13.27 -8.89 -13.68
C LYS A 101 13.13 -9.61 -15.02
N ALA A 102 12.90 -10.92 -15.01
CA ALA A 102 12.65 -11.67 -16.24
C ALA A 102 11.43 -11.15 -17.01
N MET A 103 10.38 -10.72 -16.30
CA MET A 103 9.20 -10.06 -16.91
C MET A 103 9.52 -8.70 -17.52
N ALA A 104 10.40 -7.92 -16.88
CA ALA A 104 10.76 -6.60 -17.39
C ALA A 104 11.53 -6.67 -18.71
N GLU A 105 12.25 -7.76 -18.92
CA GLU A 105 13.02 -8.03 -20.14
C GLU A 105 12.18 -8.71 -21.24
N SER A 106 10.97 -9.19 -20.92
CA SER A 106 10.09 -9.90 -21.84
C SER A 106 8.73 -9.22 -21.94
N ASP A 107 8.33 -8.80 -23.13
CA ASP A 107 6.98 -8.26 -23.37
C ASP A 107 5.90 -9.35 -23.47
N TRP A 108 6.29 -10.61 -23.49
CA TRP A 108 5.43 -11.78 -23.64
C TRP A 108 5.15 -12.41 -22.27
N PHE A 109 3.90 -12.80 -22.01
CA PHE A 109 3.48 -13.55 -20.81
C PHE A 109 3.67 -12.83 -19.46
N LYS A 110 3.68 -11.48 -19.44
CA LYS A 110 3.84 -10.71 -18.19
C LYS A 110 2.83 -11.12 -17.10
N GLY A 111 1.58 -11.30 -17.49
CA GLY A 111 0.52 -11.69 -16.55
C GLY A 111 0.73 -13.09 -15.95
N GLU A 112 1.12 -14.06 -16.75
CA GLU A 112 1.38 -15.43 -16.30
C GLU A 112 2.61 -15.51 -15.40
N ILE A 113 3.69 -14.82 -15.76
CA ILE A 113 4.93 -14.80 -14.97
C ILE A 113 4.66 -14.09 -13.63
N LEU A 114 3.93 -12.98 -13.64
CA LEU A 114 3.58 -12.28 -12.41
C LEU A 114 2.69 -13.16 -11.50
N GLN A 115 1.74 -13.88 -12.09
CA GLN A 115 0.90 -14.80 -11.33
C GLN A 115 1.73 -15.91 -10.68
N LEU A 116 2.66 -16.50 -11.43
CA LEU A 116 3.57 -17.51 -10.90
C LEU A 116 4.46 -16.93 -9.79
N ALA A 117 4.97 -15.71 -9.95
CA ALA A 117 5.75 -15.02 -8.95
C ALA A 117 4.94 -14.77 -7.66
N MET A 118 3.69 -14.35 -7.79
CA MET A 118 2.78 -14.19 -6.65
C MET A 118 2.54 -15.51 -5.92
N GLU A 119 2.32 -16.60 -6.66
CA GLU A 119 2.10 -17.93 -6.12
C GLU A 119 3.32 -18.50 -5.38
N GLN A 120 4.52 -18.11 -5.81
CA GLN A 120 5.77 -18.51 -5.14
C GLN A 120 6.11 -17.61 -3.96
N ALA A 121 5.92 -16.29 -4.07
CA ALA A 121 6.17 -15.34 -3.00
C ALA A 121 5.21 -15.52 -1.82
N TYR A 122 4.01 -16.01 -2.10
CA TYR A 122 3.01 -16.36 -1.11
C TYR A 122 2.78 -17.87 -1.14
N PRO A 123 3.70 -18.69 -0.59
CA PRO A 123 3.68 -20.16 -0.69
C PRO A 123 2.41 -20.79 -0.11
N ASN A 124 1.64 -20.01 0.61
CA ASN A 124 0.29 -20.34 1.05
C ASN A 124 -0.75 -19.89 0.02
N ASN A 125 -0.58 -20.25 -1.26
CA ASN A 125 -1.65 -20.20 -2.28
C ASN A 125 -2.85 -21.09 -1.87
N ARG A 126 -2.84 -21.57 -0.65
CA ARG A 126 -3.90 -22.24 0.08
C ARG A 126 -4.51 -21.28 1.10
N ASP A 127 -5.74 -21.53 1.43
CA ASP A 127 -6.40 -20.84 2.52
C ASP A 127 -5.62 -21.06 3.84
N VAL A 128 -5.41 -19.96 4.55
CA VAL A 128 -4.76 -19.93 5.86
C VAL A 128 -5.75 -19.37 6.86
N ASP A 129 -5.90 -20.06 7.99
CA ASP A 129 -6.64 -19.59 9.16
C ASP A 129 -5.72 -19.76 10.37
N ASP A 130 -4.92 -18.75 10.62
CA ASP A 130 -3.97 -18.77 11.73
C ASP A 130 -4.73 -18.61 13.05
N PRO A 131 -4.33 -19.34 14.11
CA PRO A 131 -4.85 -19.07 15.45
C PRO A 131 -4.48 -17.64 15.88
N PRO A 132 -5.30 -17.01 16.75
CA PRO A 132 -4.95 -15.69 17.31
C PRO A 132 -3.57 -15.74 17.97
N ALA A 133 -2.72 -14.78 17.64
CA ALA A 133 -1.37 -14.67 18.17
C ALA A 133 -1.01 -13.21 18.43
N ILE A 134 -0.03 -12.97 19.32
CA ILE A 134 0.56 -11.63 19.45
C ILE A 134 1.39 -11.39 18.20
N ALA A 135 0.89 -10.47 17.34
CA ALA A 135 1.64 -10.02 16.19
C ALA A 135 2.53 -8.86 16.59
N THR A 136 3.83 -9.08 16.60
CA THR A 136 4.82 -8.00 16.67
C THR A 136 5.31 -7.66 15.28
N TRP A 137 5.88 -6.46 15.11
CA TRP A 137 6.49 -6.09 13.84
C TRP A 137 7.54 -7.12 13.39
N GLY A 138 8.36 -7.62 14.31
CA GLY A 138 9.37 -8.63 14.02
C GLY A 138 8.82 -9.99 13.58
N HIS A 139 7.53 -10.29 13.83
CA HIS A 139 6.89 -11.51 13.32
C HIS A 139 6.23 -11.32 11.95
N THR A 140 6.02 -10.07 11.54
CA THR A 140 5.39 -9.74 10.25
C THR A 140 6.38 -9.27 9.20
N THR A 141 7.59 -8.89 9.63
CA THR A 141 8.68 -8.44 8.76
C THR A 141 9.95 -9.13 9.18
N GLU A 142 10.58 -9.87 8.28
CA GLU A 142 11.89 -10.43 8.52
C GLU A 142 12.99 -9.46 8.11
N GLU A 143 14.09 -9.52 8.83
CA GLU A 143 15.34 -8.85 8.48
C GLU A 143 16.05 -9.61 7.35
N HIS A 144 15.40 -9.73 6.19
CA HIS A 144 16.03 -10.30 5.02
C HIS A 144 16.38 -9.19 4.04
N ALA A 145 17.67 -9.07 3.72
CA ALA A 145 18.10 -8.18 2.66
C ALA A 145 17.72 -8.81 1.31
N PRO A 146 16.86 -8.19 0.50
CA PRO A 146 16.50 -8.74 -0.79
C PRO A 146 17.72 -8.84 -1.71
N ILE A 147 17.80 -9.88 -2.56
CA ILE A 147 18.87 -10.08 -3.53
C ILE A 147 18.96 -8.89 -4.49
N ALA A 148 17.85 -8.22 -4.76
CA ALA A 148 17.81 -7.04 -5.62
C ALA A 148 16.90 -5.96 -5.00
N SER A 149 17.14 -4.71 -5.39
CA SER A 149 16.31 -3.59 -4.96
C SER A 149 14.87 -3.75 -5.48
N LEU A 150 13.91 -3.42 -4.62
CA LEU A 150 12.50 -3.42 -4.93
C LEU A 150 12.04 -2.03 -5.39
N PHE A 151 11.12 -2.01 -6.34
CA PHE A 151 10.29 -0.85 -6.63
C PHE A 151 9.10 -0.86 -5.70
N ASN A 152 8.80 0.28 -5.10
CA ASN A 152 7.61 0.47 -4.29
C ASN A 152 7.06 1.87 -4.55
N GLY A 153 5.91 1.94 -5.22
CA GLY A 153 5.12 3.15 -5.44
C GLY A 153 3.80 3.08 -4.67
N SER A 154 3.18 4.21 -4.39
CA SER A 154 1.88 4.21 -3.70
C SER A 154 1.11 5.48 -3.99
N VAL A 155 -0.18 5.33 -4.24
CA VAL A 155 -1.15 6.43 -4.27
C VAL A 155 -2.21 6.19 -3.20
N THR A 156 -2.69 7.28 -2.60
CA THR A 156 -3.78 7.26 -1.63
C THR A 156 -4.85 8.24 -2.09
N MET A 157 -6.11 7.84 -2.03
CA MET A 157 -7.24 8.67 -2.45
C MET A 157 -8.47 8.41 -1.60
N ASP A 158 -9.48 9.26 -1.75
CA ASP A 158 -10.79 8.96 -1.20
C ASP A 158 -11.29 7.62 -1.74
N ARG A 159 -11.77 6.76 -0.86
CA ARG A 159 -12.24 5.42 -1.21
C ARG A 159 -13.36 5.45 -2.25
N SER A 160 -14.17 6.49 -2.29
CA SER A 160 -15.26 6.63 -3.28
C SER A 160 -14.76 6.69 -4.73
N ASN A 161 -13.49 7.06 -4.94
CA ASN A 161 -12.88 7.09 -6.27
C ASN A 161 -12.31 5.72 -6.70
N LEU A 162 -12.32 4.70 -5.82
CA LEU A 162 -11.66 3.41 -6.09
C LEU A 162 -12.16 2.75 -7.37
N SER A 163 -13.45 2.78 -7.64
CA SER A 163 -14.04 2.08 -8.79
C SER A 163 -13.50 2.62 -10.12
N GLU A 164 -13.48 3.94 -10.28
CA GLU A 164 -12.95 4.61 -11.47
C GLU A 164 -11.41 4.49 -11.54
N ALA A 165 -10.72 4.77 -10.43
CA ALA A 165 -9.27 4.66 -10.36
C ALA A 165 -8.78 3.24 -10.68
N PHE A 166 -9.51 2.21 -10.25
CA PHE A 166 -9.18 0.82 -10.52
C PHE A 166 -9.13 0.53 -12.03
N ASP A 167 -10.15 0.98 -12.78
CA ASP A 167 -10.20 0.77 -14.23
C ASP A 167 -9.04 1.48 -14.94
N LEU A 168 -8.72 2.72 -14.55
CA LEU A 168 -7.59 3.47 -15.10
C LEU A 168 -6.24 2.79 -14.80
N ILE A 169 -6.08 2.25 -13.59
CA ILE A 169 -4.86 1.52 -13.20
C ILE A 169 -4.71 0.26 -14.05
N ILE A 170 -5.75 -0.58 -14.14
CA ILE A 170 -5.71 -1.81 -14.93
C ILE A 170 -5.42 -1.52 -16.40
N ASP A 171 -6.06 -0.51 -16.97
CA ASP A 171 -5.81 -0.09 -18.35
C ASP A 171 -4.37 0.41 -18.57
N SER A 172 -3.79 1.12 -17.60
CA SER A 172 -2.41 1.57 -17.65
C SER A 172 -1.43 0.39 -17.70
N PHE A 173 -1.69 -0.68 -16.92
CA PHE A 173 -0.89 -1.90 -16.98
C PHE A 173 -1.04 -2.65 -18.30
N ARG A 174 -2.24 -2.80 -18.82
CA ARG A 174 -2.52 -3.45 -20.12
C ARG A 174 -1.83 -2.75 -21.29
N ARG A 175 -1.66 -1.42 -21.21
CA ARG A 175 -0.96 -0.61 -22.23
C ARG A 175 0.54 -0.55 -22.06
N GLY A 176 1.16 -1.47 -21.36
CA GLY A 176 2.60 -1.57 -21.18
C GLY A 176 3.10 -1.14 -19.81
N GLY A 177 2.33 -1.44 -18.77
CA GLY A 177 2.78 -1.34 -17.39
C GLY A 177 3.88 -2.33 -17.04
N GLY A 178 4.61 -2.05 -15.97
CA GLY A 178 5.71 -2.87 -15.48
C GLY A 178 5.26 -4.11 -14.69
N GLY A 179 6.23 -4.88 -14.24
CA GLY A 179 6.01 -6.10 -13.47
C GLY A 179 5.75 -5.86 -11.99
N THR A 180 4.70 -5.12 -11.64
CA THR A 180 4.32 -4.90 -10.24
C THR A 180 2.99 -5.55 -9.93
N VAL A 181 2.83 -6.08 -8.72
CA VAL A 181 1.52 -6.40 -8.16
C VAL A 181 0.83 -5.10 -7.73
N VAL A 182 -0.49 -5.15 -7.68
CA VAL A 182 -1.31 -4.07 -7.13
C VAL A 182 -1.91 -4.53 -5.81
N THR A 183 -1.72 -3.72 -4.77
CA THR A 183 -2.24 -3.99 -3.44
C THR A 183 -3.23 -2.90 -3.03
N LEU A 184 -4.44 -3.29 -2.64
CA LEU A 184 -5.43 -2.39 -2.07
C LEU A 184 -5.47 -2.55 -0.56
N ARG A 185 -5.40 -1.42 0.17
CA ARG A 185 -5.58 -1.34 1.62
C ARG A 185 -6.53 -0.20 1.96
N PHE A 186 -7.29 -0.36 3.03
CA PHE A 186 -8.30 0.61 3.44
C PHE A 186 -7.94 1.16 4.81
N VAL A 187 -7.89 2.48 4.92
CA VAL A 187 -7.49 3.17 6.14
C VAL A 187 -8.36 4.40 6.37
N HIS A 188 -8.59 4.72 7.63
CA HIS A 188 -9.25 5.96 8.01
C HIS A 188 -8.30 7.15 7.94
N LYS A 189 -8.87 8.35 8.06
CA LYS A 189 -8.13 9.61 8.08
C LYS A 189 -7.03 9.61 9.15
N ALA A 190 -5.82 9.93 8.75
CA ALA A 190 -4.73 10.20 9.67
C ALA A 190 -4.83 11.63 10.23
N LYS A 191 -4.26 11.84 11.44
CA LYS A 191 -4.31 13.14 12.12
C LYS A 191 -3.28 14.17 11.58
N GLY A 192 -2.24 13.72 10.89
CA GLY A 192 -1.18 14.60 10.37
C GLY A 192 -1.66 15.42 9.17
N LEU A 193 -1.34 16.71 9.14
CA LEU A 193 -1.74 17.63 8.05
C LEU A 193 -1.22 17.16 6.68
N LEU A 194 0.02 16.67 6.62
CA LEU A 194 0.63 16.15 5.40
C LEU A 194 0.60 14.61 5.32
N ALA A 195 -0.32 13.98 6.05
CA ALA A 195 -0.50 12.53 5.93
C ALA A 195 -1.13 12.17 4.57
N PRO A 196 -0.62 11.14 3.86
CA PRO A 196 -1.23 10.71 2.61
C PRO A 196 -2.71 10.33 2.76
N ALA A 197 -3.10 9.71 3.86
CA ALA A 197 -4.49 9.35 4.17
C ALA A 197 -5.22 10.52 4.85
N HIS A 198 -5.65 11.53 4.09
CA HIS A 198 -6.27 12.74 4.65
C HIS A 198 -7.79 12.87 4.40
N TRP A 199 -8.38 12.00 3.59
CA TRP A 199 -9.84 11.89 3.43
C TRP A 199 -10.46 11.11 4.60
N PRO A 200 -11.76 11.24 4.87
CA PRO A 200 -12.43 10.49 5.93
C PRO A 200 -12.17 8.97 5.82
N ASP A 201 -12.36 8.43 4.63
CA ASP A 201 -12.10 7.03 4.27
C ASP A 201 -11.17 6.98 3.07
N ASN A 202 -10.08 6.24 3.19
CA ASN A 202 -9.05 6.19 2.17
C ASN A 202 -8.86 4.78 1.63
N VAL A 203 -8.51 4.69 0.36
CA VAL A 203 -7.86 3.52 -0.21
C VAL A 203 -6.40 3.87 -0.51
N VAL A 204 -5.51 3.02 -0.04
CA VAL A 204 -4.08 3.04 -0.38
C VAL A 204 -3.85 1.96 -1.43
N ILE A 205 -3.31 2.37 -2.56
CA ILE A 205 -3.01 1.48 -3.69
C ILE A 205 -1.50 1.44 -3.84
N ASP A 206 -0.91 0.28 -3.51
CA ASP A 206 0.53 0.08 -3.63
C ASP A 206 0.86 -0.69 -4.90
N PHE A 207 2.04 -0.40 -5.43
CA PHE A 207 2.64 -1.01 -6.60
C PHE A 207 4.00 -1.57 -6.19
N ASP A 208 4.06 -2.88 -5.97
CA ASP A 208 5.25 -3.57 -5.47
C ASP A 208 5.82 -4.49 -6.54
N GLY A 209 7.12 -4.39 -6.80
CA GLY A 209 7.77 -5.22 -7.82
C GLY A 209 9.28 -5.00 -7.92
N PRO A 210 9.92 -5.50 -8.98
CA PRO A 210 11.35 -5.30 -9.20
C PRO A 210 11.65 -3.84 -9.49
N ASN A 211 12.79 -3.34 -9.02
CA ASN A 211 13.25 -1.98 -9.32
C ASN A 211 13.89 -1.95 -10.72
N VAL A 212 13.06 -1.88 -11.74
CA VAL A 212 13.42 -1.82 -13.15
C VAL A 212 12.69 -0.69 -13.84
N GLU A 213 13.22 -0.22 -14.97
CA GLU A 213 12.67 0.94 -15.69
C GLU A 213 11.17 0.76 -16.03
N SER A 214 10.75 -0.43 -16.44
CA SER A 214 9.34 -0.70 -16.76
C SER A 214 8.40 -0.53 -15.55
N SER A 215 8.87 -0.82 -14.32
CA SER A 215 8.10 -0.59 -13.09
C SER A 215 7.89 0.91 -12.85
N HIS A 216 8.94 1.72 -13.03
CA HIS A 216 8.86 3.17 -12.93
C HIS A 216 7.94 3.77 -14.01
N GLN A 217 8.06 3.31 -15.24
CA GLN A 217 7.22 3.77 -16.35
C GLN A 217 5.75 3.36 -16.17
N GLY A 218 5.50 2.15 -15.66
CA GLY A 218 4.14 1.69 -15.32
C GLY A 218 3.49 2.58 -14.27
N TYR A 219 4.19 2.85 -13.18
CA TYR A 219 3.72 3.73 -12.11
C TYR A 219 3.50 5.17 -12.60
N LYS A 220 4.41 5.68 -13.44
CA LYS A 220 4.26 7.00 -14.06
C LYS A 220 2.97 7.09 -14.89
N LYS A 221 2.69 6.09 -15.74
CA LYS A 221 1.45 6.02 -16.54
C LYS A 221 0.20 5.99 -15.67
N VAL A 222 0.22 5.25 -14.56
CA VAL A 222 -0.89 5.25 -13.59
C VAL A 222 -1.12 6.64 -13.03
N VAL A 223 -0.04 7.30 -12.57
CA VAL A 223 -0.13 8.67 -12.02
C VAL A 223 -0.67 9.66 -13.06
N GLU A 224 -0.21 9.58 -14.30
CA GLU A 224 -0.69 10.42 -15.39
C GLU A 224 -2.17 10.16 -15.71
N ALA A 225 -2.59 8.91 -15.76
CA ALA A 225 -3.99 8.55 -16.01
C ALA A 225 -4.94 9.06 -14.91
N LEU A 226 -4.53 8.97 -13.64
CA LEU A 226 -5.30 9.52 -12.53
C LEU A 226 -5.37 11.05 -12.56
N ASP A 227 -4.27 11.72 -12.94
CA ASP A 227 -4.22 13.18 -13.10
C ASP A 227 -5.11 13.64 -14.25
N ASP A 228 -5.06 12.97 -15.39
CA ASP A 228 -5.85 13.30 -16.59
C ASP A 228 -7.36 13.10 -16.34
N ALA A 229 -7.72 12.14 -15.50
CA ALA A 229 -9.10 11.92 -15.07
C ALA A 229 -9.57 12.90 -13.97
N GLY A 230 -8.67 13.73 -13.44
CA GLY A 230 -9.00 14.68 -12.35
C GLY A 230 -9.26 14.03 -11.01
N ILE A 231 -8.82 12.78 -10.81
CA ILE A 231 -8.93 12.09 -9.52
C ILE A 231 -7.92 12.70 -8.55
N ALA A 232 -8.40 13.19 -7.40
CA ALA A 232 -7.54 13.69 -6.35
C ALA A 232 -6.86 12.53 -5.62
N PHE A 233 -5.52 12.58 -5.51
CA PHE A 233 -4.74 11.59 -4.77
C PHE A 233 -3.46 12.19 -4.22
N THR A 234 -2.90 11.55 -3.20
CA THR A 234 -1.59 11.84 -2.64
C THR A 234 -0.63 10.68 -2.90
N ARG A 235 0.66 10.91 -2.68
CA ARG A 235 1.71 9.90 -2.78
C ARG A 235 2.37 9.67 -1.43
N HIS A 236 2.87 8.46 -1.22
CA HIS A 236 3.55 8.13 0.02
C HIS A 236 4.96 8.75 0.06
N TRP A 237 5.27 9.51 1.13
CA TRP A 237 6.53 10.26 1.28
C TRP A 237 7.80 9.39 1.21
N GLY A 238 7.76 8.20 1.80
CA GLY A 238 8.89 7.27 1.89
C GLY A 238 9.01 6.26 0.75
N LYS A 239 8.23 6.42 -0.34
CA LYS A 239 8.24 5.54 -1.51
C LYS A 239 8.64 6.29 -2.77
N THR A 240 8.71 5.63 -3.92
CA THR A 240 8.89 6.30 -5.22
C THR A 240 7.72 7.25 -5.47
N ASN A 241 7.96 8.55 -5.50
CA ASN A 241 6.87 9.52 -5.56
C ASN A 241 7.05 10.66 -6.57
N ASN A 242 8.27 11.08 -6.91
CA ASN A 242 8.56 12.20 -7.80
C ASN A 242 7.79 13.49 -7.43
N LEU A 243 7.66 13.78 -6.12
CA LEU A 243 7.02 14.99 -5.60
C LEU A 243 7.89 16.22 -5.80
N ASP A 244 7.24 17.35 -6.02
CA ASP A 244 7.79 18.70 -5.98
C ASP A 244 6.85 19.63 -5.21
N GLU A 245 7.26 20.86 -4.94
CA GLU A 245 6.46 21.85 -4.21
C GLU A 245 5.08 22.08 -4.84
N ARG A 246 5.01 22.21 -6.18
CA ARG A 246 3.75 22.42 -6.88
C ARG A 246 2.79 21.26 -6.64
N ARG A 247 3.32 20.04 -6.69
CA ARG A 247 2.53 18.83 -6.48
C ARG A 247 2.05 18.72 -5.03
N VAL A 248 2.93 18.99 -4.07
CA VAL A 248 2.57 18.99 -2.65
C VAL A 248 1.48 20.02 -2.35
N LYS A 249 1.62 21.24 -2.86
CA LYS A 249 0.58 22.27 -2.71
C LYS A 249 -0.76 21.84 -3.27
N ARG A 250 -0.77 21.23 -4.45
CA ARG A 250 -1.99 20.75 -5.10
C ARG A 250 -2.64 19.60 -4.33
N ASP A 251 -1.83 18.60 -3.95
CA ASP A 251 -2.34 17.35 -3.38
C ASP A 251 -2.81 17.52 -1.91
N TYR A 252 -2.28 18.52 -1.19
CA TYR A 252 -2.61 18.78 0.21
C TYR A 252 -3.38 20.08 0.45
N GLU A 253 -3.49 20.97 -0.54
CA GLU A 253 -4.30 22.20 -0.52
C GLU A 253 -4.24 22.96 0.82
N GLN A 254 -5.37 23.08 1.52
CA GLN A 254 -5.46 23.79 2.80
C GLN A 254 -4.55 23.15 3.87
N ASN A 255 -4.41 21.83 3.89
CA ASN A 255 -3.53 21.15 4.85
C ASN A 255 -2.06 21.59 4.69
N PHE A 256 -1.60 21.85 3.45
CA PHE A 256 -0.27 22.39 3.23
C PHE A 256 -0.15 23.81 3.77
N ALA A 257 -1.14 24.67 3.55
CA ALA A 257 -1.17 26.03 4.08
C ALA A 257 -1.14 26.04 5.61
N ASP A 258 -1.96 25.20 6.24
CA ASP A 258 -2.02 25.04 7.70
C ASP A 258 -0.68 24.52 8.27
N TRP A 259 -0.05 23.57 7.56
CA TRP A 259 1.27 23.08 7.95
C TRP A 259 2.34 24.17 7.87
N LYS A 260 2.36 24.99 6.80
CA LYS A 260 3.27 26.14 6.65
C LYS A 260 3.03 27.19 7.74
N TRP A 261 1.77 27.45 8.06
CA TRP A 261 1.43 28.36 9.16
C TRP A 261 1.95 27.82 10.50
N ALA A 262 1.71 26.54 10.82
CA ALA A 262 2.19 25.92 12.03
C ALA A 262 3.73 25.92 12.12
N GLN A 263 4.42 25.64 11.00
CA GLN A 263 5.88 25.74 10.91
C GLN A 263 6.37 27.13 11.26
N ALA A 264 5.72 28.19 10.73
CA ALA A 264 6.08 29.56 11.01
C ALA A 264 5.84 29.98 12.46
N GLN A 265 4.87 29.35 13.16
CA GLN A 265 4.67 29.59 14.60
C GLN A 265 5.78 29.00 15.45
N VAL A 266 6.29 27.81 15.06
CA VAL A 266 7.34 27.10 15.81
C VAL A 266 8.75 27.65 15.46
N MET A 267 8.97 28.02 14.21
CA MET A 267 10.21 28.57 13.69
C MET A 267 9.94 29.83 12.87
N PRO A 268 9.73 30.98 13.54
CA PRO A 268 9.37 32.23 12.85
C PRO A 268 10.48 32.76 11.95
N ASP A 269 11.75 32.59 12.34
CA ASP A 269 12.88 33.03 11.52
C ASP A 269 13.14 32.03 10.35
N PRO A 270 13.13 32.51 9.09
CA PRO A 270 13.51 31.66 7.95
C PRO A 270 14.95 31.12 8.05
N ALA A 271 15.86 31.80 8.75
CA ALA A 271 17.22 31.31 8.94
C ALA A 271 17.25 30.05 9.81
N ASP A 272 16.42 30.01 10.87
CA ASP A 272 16.29 28.84 11.73
C ASP A 272 15.76 27.62 10.94
N ARG A 273 14.79 27.84 10.05
CA ARG A 273 14.25 26.78 9.19
C ARG A 273 15.30 26.18 8.26
N ARG A 274 16.22 26.99 7.75
CA ARG A 274 17.29 26.52 6.87
C ARG A 274 18.29 25.60 7.56
N VAL A 275 18.45 25.70 8.87
CA VAL A 275 19.32 24.80 9.64
C VAL A 275 18.84 23.35 9.55
N PHE A 276 17.52 23.16 9.41
CA PHE A 276 16.88 21.84 9.29
C PHE A 276 16.57 21.44 7.85
N ALA A 277 16.95 22.27 6.88
CA ALA A 277 16.73 22.02 5.48
C ALA A 277 17.69 20.97 4.92
N ASN A 278 17.18 20.19 3.99
CA ASN A 278 17.95 19.43 3.02
C ASN A 278 17.37 19.66 1.63
N ASP A 279 18.07 19.20 0.61
CA ASP A 279 17.67 19.44 -0.78
C ASP A 279 16.24 18.90 -1.08
N GLU A 280 15.86 17.77 -0.48
CA GLU A 280 14.53 17.19 -0.67
C GLU A 280 13.43 18.06 -0.02
N LEU A 281 13.64 18.54 1.21
CA LEU A 281 12.69 19.43 1.87
C LEU A 281 12.54 20.77 1.13
N VAL A 282 13.64 21.29 0.56
CA VAL A 282 13.62 22.50 -0.28
C VAL A 282 12.80 22.24 -1.56
N LYS A 283 13.08 21.14 -2.27
CA LYS A 283 12.37 20.74 -3.48
C LYS A 283 10.86 20.58 -3.25
N LEU A 284 10.48 20.10 -2.08
CA LEU A 284 9.09 19.89 -1.66
C LEU A 284 8.40 21.16 -1.14
N GLY A 285 9.10 22.28 -1.01
CA GLY A 285 8.57 23.52 -0.44
C GLY A 285 8.28 23.45 1.06
N LEU A 286 8.94 22.54 1.78
CA LEU A 286 8.73 22.29 3.20
C LEU A 286 9.69 23.07 4.11
N VAL A 287 10.46 24.00 3.55
CA VAL A 287 11.40 24.87 4.27
C VAL A 287 11.06 26.33 4.09
#